data_97018b8c36951c1f05e970225d54e5ec
#
_entry.id   97018b8c36951c1f05e970225d54e5ec
#
_cell.length_a   1.000
_cell.length_b   1.000
_cell.length_c   1.000
_cell.angle_alpha   90.00
_cell.angle_beta   90.00
_cell.angle_gamma   90.00
#
_symmetry.space_group_name_H-M   'P 1'
#
loop_
_entity.id
_entity.type
_entity.pdbx_description
1 polymer ?
#
loop_
_entity_poly.entity_id
_entity_poly.type
_entity_poly.pdbx_seq_one_letter_code
_entity_poly.pdbx_strand_id
1 'polypeptide(L)'
;MSGLLPTQAIYIGVEVIIAVTSIIGNLMVIWAVGINHSLRDTTFCFIVSLALADIAVGALVIPLAITISIGFNTHFYSCLLVTCTVLVLTQSSIFALLAIAIDRYLRVKIPLSYKHVVTRRRASTAVVVCWMVAIVVGLTPMLGWNNRQLLHDNGSLVMCTFEKVISMDYMVYFNFFGWVLPPLVLMLLIYAEIFYKIHHQLNKKHSRELEAKSLALVLFLFAISWLPLNILNCITLFSPKSDKSTILINIAILLTHGNSAVNPIVYAFQIKKFQNAFRKIWKLYVLCRDPVGKLPQRGSQRCQRRLVRRSRANDGDTYV
;
A
#
# COMPACT_ATOMS: atom_id res chain seq x y z
N MET A 1 15.87 -13.66 -29.64
CA MET A 1 14.80 -13.28 -28.70
C MET A 1 14.28 -14.61 -28.12
N SER A 2 14.80 -15.01 -26.98
CA SER A 2 14.28 -16.18 -26.24
C SER A 2 12.88 -15.82 -25.75
N GLY A 3 11.86 -16.57 -26.20
CA GLY A 3 10.49 -16.36 -25.80
C GLY A 3 10.37 -16.44 -24.27
N LEU A 4 9.66 -15.50 -23.65
CA LEU A 4 9.36 -15.54 -22.22
C LEU A 4 8.71 -16.89 -21.90
N LEU A 5 9.20 -17.54 -20.84
CA LEU A 5 8.53 -18.73 -20.32
C LEU A 5 7.08 -18.39 -19.94
N PRO A 6 6.09 -19.24 -20.20
CA PRO A 6 4.66 -18.94 -19.93
C PRO A 6 4.42 -18.47 -18.48
N THR A 7 5.14 -19.04 -17.53
CA THR A 7 5.07 -18.64 -16.10
C THR A 7 5.54 -17.22 -15.85
N GLN A 8 6.58 -16.76 -16.55
CA GLN A 8 7.10 -15.39 -16.43
C GLN A 8 6.13 -14.37 -17.07
N ALA A 9 5.51 -14.72 -18.20
CA ALA A 9 4.49 -13.88 -18.82
C ALA A 9 3.27 -13.68 -17.92
N ILE A 10 2.81 -14.76 -17.26
CA ILE A 10 1.72 -14.69 -16.28
C ILE A 10 2.11 -13.81 -15.08
N TYR A 11 3.30 -14.00 -14.53
CA TYR A 11 3.83 -13.18 -13.43
C TYR A 11 3.80 -11.69 -13.79
N ILE A 12 4.37 -11.31 -14.93
CA ILE A 12 4.39 -9.92 -15.40
C ILE A 12 2.97 -9.38 -15.62
N GLY A 13 2.07 -10.16 -16.22
CA GLY A 13 0.67 -9.75 -16.44
C GLY A 13 -0.06 -9.44 -15.13
N VAL A 14 0.12 -10.27 -14.11
CA VAL A 14 -0.48 -10.06 -12.78
C VAL A 14 0.13 -8.83 -12.10
N GLU A 15 1.45 -8.65 -12.17
CA GLU A 15 2.15 -7.46 -11.63
C GLU A 15 1.62 -6.17 -12.25
N VAL A 16 1.42 -6.12 -13.57
CA VAL A 16 0.86 -4.94 -14.25
C VAL A 16 -0.55 -4.64 -13.76
N ILE A 17 -1.40 -5.65 -13.59
CA ILE A 17 -2.75 -5.48 -13.06
C ILE A 17 -2.70 -4.92 -11.63
N ILE A 18 -1.83 -5.44 -10.77
CA ILE A 18 -1.63 -4.96 -9.40
C ILE A 18 -1.16 -3.51 -9.41
N ALA A 19 -0.18 -3.15 -10.25
CA ALA A 19 0.36 -1.78 -10.37
C ALA A 19 -0.73 -0.78 -10.76
N VAL A 20 -1.49 -1.07 -11.81
CA VAL A 20 -2.58 -0.21 -12.29
C VAL A 20 -3.67 -0.05 -11.23
N THR A 21 -4.08 -1.14 -10.60
CA THR A 21 -5.10 -1.14 -9.54
C THR A 21 -4.62 -0.35 -8.32
N SER A 22 -3.36 -0.52 -7.92
CA SER A 22 -2.75 0.21 -6.80
C SER A 22 -2.72 1.72 -7.07
N ILE A 23 -2.23 2.14 -8.23
CA ILE A 23 -2.14 3.57 -8.59
C ILE A 23 -3.53 4.20 -8.67
N ILE A 24 -4.44 3.62 -9.46
CA ILE A 24 -5.78 4.20 -9.67
C ILE A 24 -6.58 4.19 -8.38
N GLY A 25 -6.58 3.07 -7.64
CA GLY A 25 -7.33 2.92 -6.41
C GLY A 25 -6.89 3.91 -5.33
N ASN A 26 -5.59 4.06 -5.11
CA ASN A 26 -5.06 4.96 -4.10
C ASN A 26 -5.16 6.44 -4.50
N LEU A 27 -5.05 6.78 -5.79
CA LEU A 27 -5.39 8.12 -6.28
C LEU A 27 -6.86 8.47 -6.01
N MET A 28 -7.78 7.53 -6.18
CA MET A 28 -9.19 7.72 -5.84
C MET A 28 -9.40 7.93 -4.33
N VAL A 29 -8.65 7.23 -3.48
CA VAL A 29 -8.68 7.45 -2.02
C VAL A 29 -8.25 8.86 -1.66
N ILE A 30 -7.10 9.33 -2.18
CA ILE A 30 -6.60 10.69 -1.95
C ILE A 30 -7.60 11.73 -2.46
N TRP A 31 -8.17 11.52 -3.63
CA TRP A 31 -9.17 12.41 -4.21
C TRP A 31 -10.45 12.47 -3.36
N ALA A 32 -10.95 11.31 -2.89
CA ALA A 32 -12.12 11.24 -2.00
C ALA A 32 -11.92 12.03 -0.70
N VAL A 33 -10.72 11.94 -0.09
CA VAL A 33 -10.36 12.74 1.09
C VAL A 33 -10.28 14.23 0.76
N GLY A 34 -9.77 14.58 -0.42
CA GLY A 34 -9.66 15.97 -0.89
C GLY A 34 -10.99 16.69 -1.05
N ILE A 35 -12.02 16.02 -1.60
CA ILE A 35 -13.32 16.62 -1.90
C ILE A 35 -14.35 16.52 -0.77
N ASN A 36 -14.13 15.63 0.20
CA ASN A 36 -15.09 15.39 1.27
C ASN A 36 -14.55 15.83 2.64
N HIS A 37 -15.04 16.98 3.12
CA HIS A 37 -14.64 17.51 4.42
C HIS A 37 -14.90 16.56 5.60
N SER A 38 -15.90 15.66 5.51
CA SER A 38 -16.19 14.67 6.55
C SER A 38 -15.12 13.57 6.65
N LEU A 39 -14.22 13.46 5.64
CA LEU A 39 -13.09 12.56 5.61
C LEU A 39 -11.78 13.20 6.10
N ARG A 40 -11.78 14.49 6.46
CA ARG A 40 -10.57 15.22 6.90
C ARG A 40 -10.28 15.09 8.40
N ASP A 41 -10.65 13.97 9.00
CA ASP A 41 -10.29 13.61 10.38
C ASP A 41 -8.79 13.21 10.47
N THR A 42 -8.27 13.17 11.69
CA THR A 42 -6.87 12.76 11.98
C THR A 42 -6.49 11.40 11.41
N THR A 43 -7.39 10.41 11.47
CA THR A 43 -7.17 9.06 10.89
C THR A 43 -6.86 9.11 9.41
N PHE A 44 -7.49 10.03 8.68
CA PHE A 44 -7.31 10.11 7.22
C PHE A 44 -5.95 10.67 6.81
N CYS A 45 -5.20 11.34 7.71
CA CYS A 45 -3.79 11.65 7.46
C CYS A 45 -2.97 10.37 7.28
N PHE A 46 -3.20 9.36 8.12
CA PHE A 46 -2.52 8.07 8.04
C PHE A 46 -2.96 7.28 6.79
N ILE A 47 -4.25 7.32 6.45
CA ILE A 47 -4.78 6.67 5.23
C ILE A 47 -4.19 7.31 3.97
N VAL A 48 -4.05 8.63 3.92
CA VAL A 48 -3.41 9.34 2.80
C VAL A 48 -1.92 8.99 2.72
N SER A 49 -1.22 8.92 3.86
CA SER A 49 0.18 8.50 3.92
C SER A 49 0.37 7.08 3.38
N LEU A 50 -0.50 6.14 3.78
CA LEU A 50 -0.51 4.78 3.26
C LEU A 50 -0.79 4.76 1.74
N ALA A 51 -1.79 5.52 1.29
CA ALA A 51 -2.12 5.60 -0.13
C ALA A 51 -0.96 6.15 -0.98
N LEU A 52 -0.17 7.11 -0.46
CA LEU A 52 1.03 7.60 -1.14
C LEU A 52 2.12 6.53 -1.24
N ALA A 53 2.35 5.76 -0.16
CA ALA A 53 3.28 4.64 -0.19
C ALA A 53 2.84 3.57 -1.21
N ASP A 54 1.54 3.23 -1.24
CA ASP A 54 0.98 2.25 -2.15
C ASP A 54 1.05 2.70 -3.63
N ILE A 55 0.86 3.99 -3.92
CA ILE A 55 1.09 4.56 -5.26
C ILE A 55 2.56 4.41 -5.65
N ALA A 56 3.47 4.68 -4.73
CA ALA A 56 4.90 4.53 -5.00
C ALA A 56 5.28 3.06 -5.24
N VAL A 57 4.67 2.11 -4.55
CA VAL A 57 4.82 0.68 -4.85
C VAL A 57 4.38 0.38 -6.28
N GLY A 58 3.18 0.80 -6.69
CA GLY A 58 2.67 0.58 -8.04
C GLY A 58 3.49 1.26 -9.14
N ALA A 59 4.00 2.47 -8.89
CA ALA A 59 4.69 3.29 -9.88
C ALA A 59 6.21 3.02 -9.98
N LEU A 60 6.85 2.57 -8.89
CA LEU A 60 8.30 2.39 -8.81
C LEU A 60 8.69 0.93 -8.56
N VAL A 61 8.14 0.32 -7.48
CA VAL A 61 8.58 -1.01 -7.04
C VAL A 61 8.22 -2.08 -8.06
N ILE A 62 6.98 -2.12 -8.52
CA ILE A 62 6.51 -3.15 -9.46
C ILE A 62 7.23 -3.09 -10.79
N PRO A 63 7.39 -1.94 -11.47
CA PRO A 63 8.19 -1.85 -12.69
C PRO A 63 9.64 -2.33 -12.51
N LEU A 64 10.26 -2.00 -11.37
CA LEU A 64 11.61 -2.45 -11.05
C LEU A 64 11.66 -3.96 -10.80
N ALA A 65 10.67 -4.53 -10.08
CA ALA A 65 10.57 -5.97 -9.87
C ALA A 65 10.40 -6.74 -11.18
N ILE A 66 9.58 -6.23 -12.10
CA ILE A 66 9.44 -6.80 -13.45
C ILE A 66 10.79 -6.75 -14.20
N THR A 67 11.49 -5.63 -14.16
CA THR A 67 12.81 -5.48 -14.79
C THR A 67 13.83 -6.46 -14.23
N ILE A 68 13.84 -6.65 -12.91
CA ILE A 68 14.69 -7.63 -12.23
C ILE A 68 14.33 -9.06 -12.67
N SER A 69 13.05 -9.38 -12.81
CA SER A 69 12.59 -10.72 -13.22
C SER A 69 12.98 -11.07 -14.66
N ILE A 70 13.10 -10.09 -15.54
CA ILE A 70 13.54 -10.28 -16.93
C ILE A 70 15.06 -10.52 -17.02
N GLY A 71 15.81 -10.09 -16.00
CA GLY A 71 17.27 -10.14 -15.95
C GLY A 71 17.87 -8.82 -16.38
N PHE A 72 18.40 -8.08 -15.42
CA PHE A 72 18.98 -6.76 -15.61
C PHE A 72 20.38 -6.71 -14.99
N ASN A 73 21.38 -6.39 -15.80
CA ASN A 73 22.73 -6.20 -15.32
C ASN A 73 22.96 -4.71 -15.00
N THR A 74 23.39 -4.43 -13.78
CA THR A 74 23.66 -3.07 -13.32
C THR A 74 24.79 -3.05 -12.29
N HIS A 75 25.24 -1.86 -11.91
CA HIS A 75 26.20 -1.70 -10.82
C HIS A 75 25.58 -2.11 -9.48
N PHE A 76 26.40 -2.71 -8.61
CA PHE A 76 25.98 -3.20 -7.30
C PHE A 76 25.17 -2.16 -6.49
N TYR A 77 25.68 -0.94 -6.35
CA TYR A 77 25.01 0.09 -5.57
C TYR A 77 23.70 0.58 -6.18
N SER A 78 23.56 0.56 -7.52
CA SER A 78 22.30 0.90 -8.16
C SER A 78 21.24 -0.15 -7.85
N CYS A 79 21.59 -1.44 -7.91
CA CYS A 79 20.71 -2.53 -7.52
C CYS A 79 20.36 -2.47 -6.02
N LEU A 80 21.35 -2.19 -5.16
CA LEU A 80 21.15 -2.05 -3.72
C LEU A 80 20.19 -0.88 -3.40
N LEU A 81 20.33 0.26 -4.06
CA LEU A 81 19.44 1.41 -3.87
C LEU A 81 17.99 1.08 -4.25
N VAL A 82 17.79 0.38 -5.37
CA VAL A 82 16.46 -0.08 -5.80
C VAL A 82 15.83 -0.99 -4.75
N THR A 83 16.57 -1.99 -4.29
CA THR A 83 16.07 -2.92 -3.26
C THR A 83 15.83 -2.23 -1.92
N CYS A 84 16.67 -1.29 -1.51
CA CYS A 84 16.45 -0.47 -0.32
C CYS A 84 15.19 0.42 -0.45
N THR A 85 14.90 0.95 -1.64
CA THR A 85 13.65 1.70 -1.88
C THR A 85 12.41 0.84 -1.63
N VAL A 86 12.44 -0.42 -2.08
CA VAL A 86 11.38 -1.40 -1.79
C VAL A 86 11.19 -1.55 -0.28
N LEU A 87 12.29 -1.73 0.47
CA LEU A 87 12.25 -1.88 1.92
C LEU A 87 11.69 -0.66 2.63
N VAL A 88 12.09 0.56 2.22
CA VAL A 88 11.56 1.82 2.78
C VAL A 88 10.05 1.93 2.58
N LEU A 89 9.57 1.69 1.36
CA LEU A 89 8.14 1.79 1.06
C LEU A 89 7.31 0.75 1.80
N THR A 90 7.82 -0.48 1.90
CA THR A 90 7.21 -1.53 2.70
C THR A 90 7.12 -1.14 4.17
N GLN A 91 8.22 -0.68 4.74
CA GLN A 91 8.28 -0.32 6.14
C GLN A 91 7.37 0.88 6.46
N SER A 92 7.26 1.85 5.53
CA SER A 92 6.34 2.98 5.68
C SER A 92 4.88 2.53 5.72
N SER A 93 4.48 1.53 4.93
CA SER A 93 3.13 0.94 4.94
C SER A 93 2.84 0.23 6.26
N ILE A 94 3.80 -0.52 6.82
CA ILE A 94 3.67 -1.18 8.13
C ILE A 94 3.40 -0.15 9.24
N PHE A 95 4.21 0.91 9.29
CA PHE A 95 4.04 1.94 10.31
C PHE A 95 2.77 2.78 10.12
N ALA A 96 2.33 3.02 8.89
CA ALA A 96 1.05 3.68 8.63
C ALA A 96 -0.13 2.84 9.15
N LEU A 97 -0.12 1.52 8.93
CA LEU A 97 -1.14 0.60 9.47
C LEU A 97 -1.10 0.53 11.00
N LEU A 98 0.08 0.49 11.60
CA LEU A 98 0.23 0.55 13.06
C LEU A 98 -0.33 1.87 13.62
N ALA A 99 -0.02 3.01 13.00
CA ALA A 99 -0.55 4.31 13.40
C ALA A 99 -2.08 4.37 13.30
N ILE A 100 -2.67 3.78 12.24
CA ILE A 100 -4.12 3.63 12.10
C ILE A 100 -4.69 2.76 13.22
N ALA A 101 -4.05 1.64 13.55
CA ALA A 101 -4.49 0.76 14.63
C ALA A 101 -4.49 1.47 16.00
N ILE A 102 -3.42 2.20 16.30
CA ILE A 102 -3.30 3.01 17.54
C ILE A 102 -4.36 4.11 17.57
N ASP A 103 -4.59 4.83 16.49
CA ASP A 103 -5.64 5.85 16.39
C ASP A 103 -7.04 5.26 16.68
N ARG A 104 -7.35 4.08 16.14
CA ARG A 104 -8.61 3.38 16.40
C ARG A 104 -8.73 2.93 17.84
N TYR A 105 -7.66 2.42 18.41
CA TYR A 105 -7.60 2.03 19.80
C TYR A 105 -7.90 3.21 20.76
N LEU A 106 -7.25 4.35 20.53
CA LEU A 106 -7.48 5.56 21.32
C LEU A 106 -8.93 6.06 21.22
N ARG A 107 -9.55 5.98 20.04
CA ARG A 107 -10.99 6.32 19.88
C ARG A 107 -11.92 5.45 20.71
N VAL A 108 -11.58 4.18 20.88
CA VAL A 108 -12.39 3.24 21.69
C VAL A 108 -12.08 3.38 23.18
N LYS A 109 -10.80 3.56 23.54
CA LYS A 109 -10.35 3.60 24.94
C LYS A 109 -10.69 4.91 25.64
N ILE A 110 -10.50 6.05 24.98
CA ILE A 110 -10.65 7.40 25.58
C ILE A 110 -11.56 8.30 24.74
N PRO A 111 -12.82 7.93 24.48
CA PRO A 111 -13.68 8.62 23.51
C PRO A 111 -13.90 10.11 23.84
N LEU A 112 -13.98 10.48 25.12
CA LEU A 112 -14.19 11.86 25.56
C LEU A 112 -12.94 12.72 25.39
N SER A 113 -11.77 12.18 25.71
CA SER A 113 -10.48 12.89 25.64
C SER A 113 -9.79 12.75 24.29
N TYR A 114 -10.31 11.92 23.39
CA TYR A 114 -9.67 11.62 22.09
C TYR A 114 -9.29 12.88 21.32
N LYS A 115 -10.19 13.85 21.17
CA LYS A 115 -9.96 15.09 20.40
C LYS A 115 -8.85 15.97 20.99
N HIS A 116 -8.60 15.89 22.30
CA HIS A 116 -7.51 16.62 22.96
C HIS A 116 -6.16 15.89 22.81
N VAL A 117 -6.18 14.56 22.81
CA VAL A 117 -4.97 13.74 22.68
C VAL A 117 -4.52 13.63 21.23
N VAL A 118 -5.44 13.36 20.29
CA VAL A 118 -5.12 13.16 18.87
C VAL A 118 -5.48 14.41 18.08
N THR A 119 -4.53 15.34 17.99
CA THR A 119 -4.65 16.55 17.18
C THR A 119 -4.06 16.34 15.79
N ARG A 120 -4.47 17.16 14.83
CA ARG A 120 -3.95 17.10 13.46
C ARG A 120 -2.43 17.30 13.39
N ARG A 121 -1.87 18.20 14.23
CA ARG A 121 -0.42 18.43 14.33
C ARG A 121 0.30 17.15 14.78
N ARG A 122 -0.18 16.52 15.87
CA ARG A 122 0.40 15.26 16.37
C ARG A 122 0.32 14.13 15.37
N ALA A 123 -0.80 14.00 14.63
CA ALA A 123 -0.93 13.00 13.58
C ALA A 123 0.06 13.24 12.43
N SER A 124 0.21 14.49 11.97
CA SER A 124 1.21 14.82 10.94
C SER A 124 2.64 14.55 11.42
N THR A 125 2.97 14.91 12.67
CA THR A 125 4.28 14.57 13.26
C THR A 125 4.50 13.06 13.31
N ALA A 126 3.49 12.28 13.71
CA ALA A 126 3.58 10.81 13.72
C ALA A 126 3.84 10.25 12.31
N VAL A 127 3.17 10.77 11.27
CA VAL A 127 3.43 10.38 9.88
C VAL A 127 4.90 10.66 9.50
N VAL A 128 5.40 11.86 9.79
CA VAL A 128 6.82 12.21 9.51
C VAL A 128 7.78 11.27 10.23
N VAL A 129 7.53 10.99 11.52
CA VAL A 129 8.36 10.06 12.30
C VAL A 129 8.32 8.65 11.70
N CYS A 130 7.14 8.15 11.32
CA CYS A 130 7.00 6.85 10.65
C CYS A 130 7.84 6.77 9.37
N TRP A 131 7.81 7.80 8.51
CA TRP A 131 8.62 7.85 7.30
C TRP A 131 10.11 7.93 7.60
N MET A 132 10.54 8.74 8.56
CA MET A 132 11.94 8.83 8.96
C MET A 132 12.48 7.49 9.46
N VAL A 133 11.73 6.80 10.32
CA VAL A 133 12.10 5.47 10.80
C VAL A 133 12.15 4.46 9.66
N ALA A 134 11.16 4.48 8.75
CA ALA A 134 11.14 3.61 7.57
C ALA A 134 12.37 3.81 6.67
N ILE A 135 12.79 5.07 6.46
CA ILE A 135 13.98 5.42 5.70
C ILE A 135 15.25 4.88 6.39
N VAL A 136 15.40 5.10 7.68
CA VAL A 136 16.56 4.60 8.43
C VAL A 136 16.64 3.08 8.36
N VAL A 137 15.52 2.39 8.65
CA VAL A 137 15.46 0.92 8.62
C VAL A 137 15.74 0.38 7.22
N GLY A 138 15.06 0.93 6.19
CA GLY A 138 15.18 0.43 4.82
C GLY A 138 16.51 0.76 4.14
N LEU A 139 17.21 1.82 4.56
CA LEU A 139 18.53 2.19 4.04
C LEU A 139 19.70 1.59 4.83
N THR A 140 19.46 0.87 5.92
CA THR A 140 20.51 0.21 6.70
C THR A 140 21.47 -0.63 5.84
N PRO A 141 21.03 -1.39 4.81
CA PRO A 141 21.97 -2.14 3.96
C PRO A 141 22.96 -1.23 3.20
N MET A 142 22.61 0.01 2.89
CA MET A 142 23.53 0.98 2.27
C MET A 142 24.71 1.36 3.21
N LEU A 143 24.52 1.23 4.53
CA LEU A 143 25.54 1.51 5.53
C LEU A 143 26.57 0.37 5.73
N GLY A 144 26.47 -0.68 4.92
CA GLY A 144 27.46 -1.78 4.92
C GLY A 144 26.89 -3.16 5.24
N TRP A 145 25.64 -3.29 5.67
CA TRP A 145 25.00 -4.58 5.93
C TRP A 145 24.44 -5.19 4.63
N ASN A 146 25.35 -5.47 3.71
CA ASN A 146 25.06 -5.95 2.37
C ASN A 146 26.07 -7.02 1.93
N ASN A 147 25.84 -7.63 0.77
CA ASN A 147 26.63 -8.75 0.25
C ASN A 147 27.80 -8.32 -0.64
N ARG A 148 28.24 -7.05 -0.63
CA ARG A 148 29.33 -6.58 -1.51
C ARG A 148 30.63 -7.37 -1.35
N GLN A 149 30.97 -7.75 -0.11
CA GLN A 149 32.19 -8.47 0.19
C GLN A 149 32.21 -9.91 -0.40
N LEU A 150 31.04 -10.48 -0.69
CA LEU A 150 30.91 -11.81 -1.29
C LEU A 150 31.10 -11.78 -2.81
N LEU A 151 31.04 -10.59 -3.43
CA LEU A 151 31.24 -10.38 -4.85
C LEU A 151 32.70 -9.99 -5.08
N HIS A 152 33.53 -10.95 -5.45
CA HIS A 152 34.98 -10.78 -5.70
C HIS A 152 35.34 -9.88 -6.88
N ASP A 153 34.40 -9.11 -7.45
CA ASP A 153 34.56 -8.43 -8.71
C ASP A 153 34.63 -6.90 -8.52
N ASN A 154 35.82 -6.33 -8.80
CA ASN A 154 36.09 -4.90 -8.73
C ASN A 154 35.45 -4.15 -9.91
N GLY A 155 34.15 -3.84 -9.80
CA GLY A 155 33.51 -2.88 -10.71
C GLY A 155 32.71 -3.46 -11.87
N SER A 156 32.50 -4.78 -11.93
CA SER A 156 31.69 -5.41 -12.96
C SER A 156 30.18 -5.22 -12.75
N LEU A 157 29.44 -5.32 -13.84
CA LEU A 157 27.98 -5.37 -13.84
C LEU A 157 27.51 -6.68 -13.18
N VAL A 158 26.64 -6.57 -12.20
CA VAL A 158 26.02 -7.73 -11.54
C VAL A 158 24.59 -7.89 -12.03
N MET A 159 24.14 -9.14 -12.22
CA MET A 159 22.73 -9.41 -12.43
C MET A 159 21.99 -9.02 -11.15
N CYS A 160 21.13 -8.00 -11.25
CA CYS A 160 20.42 -7.45 -10.10
C CYS A 160 19.37 -8.45 -9.60
N THR A 161 19.61 -9.00 -8.42
CA THR A 161 18.63 -9.78 -7.68
C THR A 161 18.71 -9.38 -6.21
N PHE A 162 17.59 -9.50 -5.51
CA PHE A 162 17.50 -9.12 -4.11
C PHE A 162 18.52 -9.86 -3.24
N GLU A 163 18.66 -11.18 -3.43
CA GLU A 163 19.54 -12.06 -2.66
C GLU A 163 21.03 -11.76 -2.90
N LYS A 164 21.40 -11.19 -4.07
CA LYS A 164 22.80 -10.87 -4.36
C LYS A 164 23.30 -9.60 -3.68
N VAL A 165 22.40 -8.66 -3.43
CA VAL A 165 22.80 -7.34 -2.90
C VAL A 165 22.50 -7.17 -1.42
N ILE A 166 21.47 -7.82 -0.87
CA ILE A 166 21.08 -7.70 0.53
C ILE A 166 21.44 -8.98 1.29
N SER A 167 22.02 -8.81 2.48
CA SER A 167 22.29 -9.92 3.38
C SER A 167 21.01 -10.54 3.94
N MET A 168 20.91 -11.87 3.93
CA MET A 168 19.77 -12.58 4.52
C MET A 168 19.71 -12.41 6.03
N ASP A 169 20.86 -12.23 6.71
CA ASP A 169 20.89 -11.88 8.14
C ASP A 169 20.18 -10.57 8.44
N TYR A 170 20.41 -9.53 7.60
CA TYR A 170 19.67 -8.28 7.70
C TYR A 170 18.16 -8.51 7.50
N MET A 171 17.77 -9.25 6.46
CA MET A 171 16.37 -9.48 6.14
C MET A 171 15.61 -10.23 7.22
N VAL A 172 16.23 -11.22 7.84
CA VAL A 172 15.58 -12.07 8.84
C VAL A 172 15.69 -11.46 10.23
N TYR A 173 16.91 -11.24 10.73
CA TYR A 173 17.08 -10.81 12.13
C TYR A 173 16.69 -9.35 12.33
N PHE A 174 17.17 -8.44 11.49
CA PHE A 174 16.91 -7.03 11.68
C PHE A 174 15.55 -6.63 11.13
N ASN A 175 15.29 -6.86 9.84
CA ASN A 175 14.07 -6.38 9.21
C ASN A 175 12.83 -7.15 9.68
N PHE A 176 12.81 -8.50 9.55
CA PHE A 176 11.63 -9.28 9.92
C PHE A 176 11.39 -9.32 11.43
N PHE A 177 12.34 -9.86 12.21
CA PHE A 177 12.16 -10.01 13.66
C PHE A 177 12.21 -8.67 14.41
N GLY A 178 12.96 -7.68 13.92
CA GLY A 178 13.08 -6.37 14.56
C GLY A 178 11.97 -5.38 14.20
N TRP A 179 11.55 -5.31 12.93
CA TRP A 179 10.74 -4.19 12.43
C TRP A 179 9.44 -4.59 11.73
N VAL A 180 9.22 -5.84 11.36
CA VAL A 180 7.97 -6.33 10.75
C VAL A 180 7.13 -7.06 11.79
N LEU A 181 7.68 -8.06 12.44
CA LEU A 181 6.95 -8.93 13.37
C LEU A 181 6.43 -8.19 14.61
N PRO A 182 7.22 -7.35 15.32
CA PRO A 182 6.74 -6.66 16.51
C PRO A 182 5.56 -5.69 16.22
N PRO A 183 5.60 -4.82 15.20
CA PRO A 183 4.43 -4.03 14.79
C PRO A 183 3.21 -4.89 14.46
N LEU A 184 3.38 -6.02 13.75
CA LEU A 184 2.29 -6.92 13.41
C LEU A 184 1.64 -7.53 14.67
N VAL A 185 2.44 -8.04 15.60
CA VAL A 185 1.95 -8.59 16.87
C VAL A 185 1.22 -7.51 17.67
N LEU A 186 1.78 -6.29 17.75
CA LEU A 186 1.14 -5.17 18.44
C LEU A 186 -0.21 -4.81 17.81
N MET A 187 -0.30 -4.76 16.48
CA MET A 187 -1.57 -4.53 15.78
C MET A 187 -2.60 -5.63 16.10
N LEU A 188 -2.19 -6.90 16.11
CA LEU A 188 -3.07 -8.02 16.46
C LEU A 188 -3.62 -7.88 17.89
N LEU A 189 -2.79 -7.53 18.86
CA LEU A 189 -3.20 -7.29 20.25
C LEU A 189 -4.16 -6.10 20.37
N ILE A 190 -3.87 -5.00 19.69
CA ILE A 190 -4.72 -3.81 19.63
C ILE A 190 -6.11 -4.16 19.09
N TYR A 191 -6.19 -4.89 17.97
CA TYR A 191 -7.48 -5.26 17.38
C TYR A 191 -8.23 -6.29 18.25
N ALA A 192 -7.53 -7.25 18.87
CA ALA A 192 -8.15 -8.17 19.83
C ALA A 192 -8.80 -7.40 20.99
N GLU A 193 -8.13 -6.39 21.56
CA GLU A 193 -8.69 -5.56 22.64
C GLU A 193 -9.86 -4.70 22.14
N ILE A 194 -9.78 -4.12 20.93
CA ILE A 194 -10.88 -3.37 20.33
C ILE A 194 -12.12 -4.27 20.18
N PHE A 195 -11.97 -5.50 19.64
CA PHE A 195 -13.07 -6.45 19.47
C PHE A 195 -13.66 -6.87 20.80
N TYR A 196 -12.83 -7.18 21.80
CA TYR A 196 -13.28 -7.53 23.15
C TYR A 196 -14.13 -6.41 23.76
N LYS A 197 -13.67 -5.16 23.71
CA LYS A 197 -14.41 -4.00 24.24
C LYS A 197 -15.71 -3.73 23.49
N ILE A 198 -15.72 -3.86 22.16
CA ILE A 198 -16.95 -3.67 21.36
C ILE A 198 -17.95 -4.77 21.68
N HIS A 199 -17.51 -6.03 21.80
CA HIS A 199 -18.38 -7.16 22.13
C HIS A 199 -18.99 -7.01 23.53
N HIS A 200 -18.23 -6.57 24.51
CA HIS A 200 -18.72 -6.35 25.88
C HIS A 200 -19.66 -5.14 26.00
N GLN A 201 -19.60 -4.16 25.09
CA GLN A 201 -20.46 -2.97 25.07
C GLN A 201 -21.69 -3.14 24.16
N LEU A 202 -22.23 -4.32 24.03
CA LEU A 202 -23.21 -4.81 23.05
C LEU A 202 -24.51 -4.01 22.87
N ASN A 203 -24.72 -2.87 23.50
CA ASN A 203 -25.94 -2.07 23.37
C ASN A 203 -25.80 -0.72 22.62
N LYS A 204 -24.65 -0.33 22.09
CA LYS A 204 -24.52 0.98 21.41
C LYS A 204 -23.56 0.96 20.20
N LYS A 205 -24.13 0.88 19.00
CA LYS A 205 -23.62 1.30 17.70
C LYS A 205 -22.94 0.26 16.78
N HIS A 206 -23.78 -0.43 16.05
CA HIS A 206 -23.46 -1.18 14.81
C HIS A 206 -22.47 -0.48 13.83
N SER A 207 -22.43 0.85 13.78
CA SER A 207 -21.52 1.61 12.90
C SER A 207 -20.05 1.53 13.30
N ARG A 208 -19.73 1.52 14.61
CA ARG A 208 -18.34 1.43 15.10
C ARG A 208 -17.76 0.02 14.92
N GLU A 209 -18.61 -0.98 15.07
CA GLU A 209 -18.24 -2.38 14.85
C GLU A 209 -17.86 -2.66 13.40
N LEU A 210 -18.60 -2.10 12.43
CA LEU A 210 -18.28 -2.23 11.01
C LEU A 210 -16.93 -1.58 10.66
N GLU A 211 -16.64 -0.40 11.20
CA GLU A 211 -15.35 0.27 10.97
C GLU A 211 -14.18 -0.50 11.57
N ALA A 212 -14.34 -1.10 12.76
CA ALA A 212 -13.31 -1.91 13.39
C ALA A 212 -13.06 -3.21 12.61
N LYS A 213 -14.13 -3.90 12.17
CA LYS A 213 -14.03 -5.11 11.34
C LYS A 213 -13.31 -4.83 10.00
N SER A 214 -13.60 -3.69 9.39
CA SER A 214 -12.95 -3.27 8.15
C SER A 214 -11.45 -3.15 8.30
N LEU A 215 -10.99 -2.49 9.37
CA LEU A 215 -9.57 -2.28 9.61
C LEU A 215 -8.86 -3.56 10.06
N ALA A 216 -9.54 -4.43 10.80
CA ALA A 216 -9.02 -5.75 11.13
C ALA A 216 -8.84 -6.63 9.88
N LEU A 217 -9.74 -6.51 8.90
CA LEU A 217 -9.58 -7.20 7.62
C LEU A 217 -8.35 -6.68 6.85
N VAL A 218 -8.10 -5.35 6.82
CA VAL A 218 -6.89 -4.79 6.21
C VAL A 218 -5.63 -5.37 6.86
N LEU A 219 -5.60 -5.44 8.20
CA LEU A 219 -4.48 -6.03 8.92
C LEU A 219 -4.30 -7.53 8.62
N PHE A 220 -5.39 -8.29 8.57
CA PHE A 220 -5.37 -9.71 8.24
C PHE A 220 -4.83 -9.94 6.83
N LEU A 221 -5.30 -9.17 5.86
CA LEU A 221 -4.83 -9.20 4.49
C LEU A 221 -3.36 -8.79 4.39
N PHE A 222 -2.92 -7.79 5.16
CA PHE A 222 -1.52 -7.41 5.27
C PHE A 222 -0.65 -8.56 5.79
N ALA A 223 -1.07 -9.22 6.87
CA ALA A 223 -0.33 -10.36 7.42
C ALA A 223 -0.19 -11.51 6.41
N ILE A 224 -1.29 -11.89 5.74
CA ILE A 224 -1.28 -12.93 4.69
C ILE A 224 -0.37 -12.51 3.52
N SER A 225 -0.33 -11.24 3.19
CA SER A 225 0.50 -10.75 2.09
C SER A 225 1.99 -10.81 2.40
N TRP A 226 2.40 -10.54 3.64
CA TRP A 226 3.81 -10.41 4.00
C TRP A 226 4.44 -11.64 4.63
N LEU A 227 3.69 -12.45 5.39
CA LEU A 227 4.24 -13.62 6.06
C LEU A 227 4.86 -14.65 5.11
N PRO A 228 4.26 -14.99 3.94
CA PRO A 228 4.85 -15.98 3.04
C PRO A 228 6.26 -15.62 2.59
N LEU A 229 6.49 -14.37 2.17
CA LEU A 229 7.81 -13.93 1.73
C LEU A 229 8.84 -13.94 2.87
N ASN A 230 8.45 -13.49 4.06
CA ASN A 230 9.33 -13.50 5.23
C ASN A 230 9.65 -14.92 5.71
N ILE A 231 8.71 -15.85 5.64
CA ILE A 231 8.94 -17.28 5.93
C ILE A 231 9.94 -17.86 4.92
N LEU A 232 9.81 -17.55 3.63
CA LEU A 232 10.76 -17.97 2.60
C LEU A 232 12.15 -17.39 2.85
N ASN A 233 12.27 -16.16 3.31
CA ASN A 233 13.55 -15.55 3.70
C ASN A 233 14.16 -16.29 4.90
N CYS A 234 13.36 -16.69 5.90
CA CYS A 234 13.82 -17.52 7.03
C CYS A 234 14.32 -18.90 6.55
N ILE A 235 13.57 -19.56 5.66
CA ILE A 235 13.98 -20.84 5.07
C ILE A 235 15.29 -20.66 4.29
N THR A 236 15.45 -19.54 3.60
CA THR A 236 16.69 -19.22 2.87
C THR A 236 17.88 -19.10 3.79
N LEU A 237 17.72 -18.49 4.94
CA LEU A 237 18.80 -18.31 5.92
C LEU A 237 19.12 -19.61 6.66
N PHE A 238 18.10 -20.30 7.19
CA PHE A 238 18.31 -21.45 8.08
C PHE A 238 18.48 -22.78 7.34
N SER A 239 18.04 -22.87 6.09
CA SER A 239 18.12 -24.08 5.26
C SER A 239 18.59 -23.75 3.84
N PRO A 240 19.84 -23.29 3.65
CA PRO A 240 20.35 -22.83 2.35
C PRO A 240 20.42 -23.93 1.28
N LYS A 241 20.38 -25.21 1.66
CA LYS A 241 20.36 -26.35 0.73
C LYS A 241 18.95 -26.74 0.25
N SER A 242 17.90 -26.10 0.78
CA SER A 242 16.52 -26.36 0.36
C SER A 242 16.30 -25.85 -1.06
N ASP A 243 15.80 -26.70 -1.93
CA ASP A 243 15.43 -26.32 -3.29
C ASP A 243 14.19 -25.44 -3.26
N LYS A 244 14.34 -24.19 -3.71
CA LYS A 244 13.26 -23.20 -3.64
C LYS A 244 12.55 -23.16 -4.98
N SER A 245 11.26 -23.44 -4.97
CA SER A 245 10.43 -23.25 -6.15
C SER A 245 10.35 -21.77 -6.50
N THR A 246 10.81 -21.39 -7.70
CA THR A 246 10.68 -20.04 -8.25
C THR A 246 9.23 -19.59 -8.29
N ILE A 247 8.31 -20.54 -8.51
CA ILE A 247 6.85 -20.26 -8.52
C ILE A 247 6.39 -19.80 -7.13
N LEU A 248 6.87 -20.44 -6.08
CA LEU A 248 6.49 -20.07 -4.71
C LEU A 248 7.00 -18.69 -4.33
N ILE A 249 8.23 -18.34 -4.73
CA ILE A 249 8.81 -17.01 -4.54
C ILE A 249 7.99 -15.95 -5.30
N ASN A 250 7.66 -16.21 -6.57
CA ASN A 250 6.85 -15.31 -7.38
C ASN A 250 5.46 -15.08 -6.77
N ILE A 251 4.79 -16.12 -6.28
CA ILE A 251 3.51 -16.01 -5.58
C ILE A 251 3.65 -15.15 -4.32
N ALA A 252 4.69 -15.37 -3.52
CA ALA A 252 4.92 -14.57 -2.32
C ALA A 252 5.18 -13.09 -2.64
N ILE A 253 5.91 -12.79 -3.72
CA ILE A 253 6.13 -11.41 -4.20
C ILE A 253 4.80 -10.79 -4.67
N LEU A 254 4.01 -11.50 -5.48
CA LEU A 254 2.69 -11.04 -5.93
C LEU A 254 1.74 -10.75 -4.75
N LEU A 255 1.77 -11.55 -3.69
CA LEU A 255 1.00 -11.30 -2.48
C LEU A 255 1.45 -10.01 -1.78
N THR A 256 2.77 -9.77 -1.69
CA THR A 256 3.29 -8.54 -1.07
C THR A 256 2.91 -7.29 -1.87
N HIS A 257 3.05 -7.30 -3.18
CA HIS A 257 2.66 -6.18 -4.05
C HIS A 257 1.14 -6.00 -4.07
N GLY A 258 0.38 -7.10 -4.08
CA GLY A 258 -1.07 -7.10 -4.04
C GLY A 258 -1.67 -6.38 -2.82
N ASN A 259 -0.94 -6.35 -1.70
CA ASN A 259 -1.34 -5.59 -0.51
C ASN A 259 -1.64 -4.12 -0.82
N SER A 260 -0.83 -3.48 -1.65
CA SER A 260 -1.03 -2.07 -2.03
C SER A 260 -2.29 -1.83 -2.87
N ALA A 261 -2.78 -2.84 -3.60
CA ALA A 261 -4.01 -2.75 -4.37
C ALA A 261 -5.27 -3.06 -3.53
N VAL A 262 -5.14 -3.75 -2.41
CA VAL A 262 -6.27 -4.21 -1.58
C VAL A 262 -6.85 -3.08 -0.74
N ASN A 263 -6.04 -2.15 -0.22
CA ASN A 263 -6.47 -1.07 0.67
C ASN A 263 -7.64 -0.24 0.11
N PRO A 264 -7.59 0.32 -1.12
CA PRO A 264 -8.70 1.06 -1.71
C PRO A 264 -9.98 0.23 -1.85
N ILE A 265 -9.83 -1.06 -2.18
CA ILE A 265 -10.94 -1.99 -2.35
C ILE A 265 -11.68 -2.18 -1.02
N VAL A 266 -10.94 -2.44 0.06
CA VAL A 266 -11.52 -2.59 1.40
C VAL A 266 -12.21 -1.30 1.84
N TYR A 267 -11.61 -0.11 1.60
CA TYR A 267 -12.24 1.17 1.94
C TYR A 267 -13.53 1.40 1.14
N ALA A 268 -13.55 1.04 -0.15
CA ALA A 268 -14.72 1.16 -1.00
C ALA A 268 -15.89 0.29 -0.55
N PHE A 269 -15.62 -0.92 -0.06
CA PHE A 269 -16.69 -1.86 0.34
C PHE A 269 -17.10 -1.72 1.79
N GLN A 270 -16.23 -1.32 2.71
CA GLN A 270 -16.50 -1.40 4.12
C GLN A 270 -16.70 -0.04 4.82
N ILE A 271 -16.10 1.04 4.33
CA ILE A 271 -16.20 2.36 4.99
C ILE A 271 -17.27 3.20 4.30
N LYS A 272 -18.46 3.35 4.93
CA LYS A 272 -19.60 4.13 4.39
C LYS A 272 -19.22 5.54 3.94
N LYS A 273 -18.30 6.21 4.63
CA LYS A 273 -17.82 7.55 4.24
C LYS A 273 -17.10 7.53 2.90
N PHE A 274 -16.27 6.52 2.62
CA PHE A 274 -15.61 6.34 1.33
C PHE A 274 -16.60 5.91 0.25
N GLN A 275 -17.52 5.00 0.54
CA GLN A 275 -18.58 4.63 -0.41
C GLN A 275 -19.34 5.85 -0.92
N ASN A 276 -19.75 6.74 -0.01
CA ASN A 276 -20.47 7.97 -0.35
C ASN A 276 -19.59 8.93 -1.17
N ALA A 277 -18.30 9.05 -0.82
CA ALA A 277 -17.36 9.88 -1.57
C ALA A 277 -17.12 9.32 -2.98
N PHE A 278 -16.91 8.02 -3.14
CA PHE A 278 -16.74 7.38 -4.46
C PHE A 278 -18.01 7.46 -5.31
N ARG A 279 -19.20 7.25 -4.74
CA ARG A 279 -20.47 7.47 -5.43
C ARG A 279 -20.64 8.93 -5.90
N LYS A 280 -20.19 9.90 -5.09
CA LYS A 280 -20.22 11.33 -5.47
C LYS A 280 -19.26 11.61 -6.62
N ILE A 281 -18.03 11.08 -6.56
CA ILE A 281 -17.04 11.18 -7.64
C ILE A 281 -17.61 10.59 -8.93
N TRP A 282 -18.15 9.37 -8.84
CA TRP A 282 -18.73 8.67 -9.99
C TRP A 282 -19.88 9.47 -10.63
N LYS A 283 -20.82 9.97 -9.82
CA LYS A 283 -21.94 10.78 -10.32
C LYS A 283 -21.49 12.08 -10.98
N LEU A 284 -20.56 12.81 -10.36
CA LEU A 284 -20.09 14.11 -10.83
C LEU A 284 -19.23 14.02 -12.08
N TYR A 285 -18.31 13.05 -12.14
CA TYR A 285 -17.24 13.03 -13.15
C TYR A 285 -17.43 11.97 -14.23
N VAL A 286 -18.13 10.87 -13.94
CA VAL A 286 -18.39 9.82 -14.92
C VAL A 286 -19.77 9.94 -15.54
N LEU A 287 -20.82 10.13 -14.73
CA LEU A 287 -22.20 10.25 -15.22
C LEU A 287 -22.59 11.68 -15.55
N CYS A 288 -21.75 12.69 -15.26
CA CYS A 288 -22.07 14.11 -15.46
C CYS A 288 -23.46 14.51 -14.91
N ARG A 289 -23.94 13.87 -13.86
CA ARG A 289 -25.19 14.20 -13.18
C ARG A 289 -24.90 15.19 -12.06
N ASP A 290 -25.52 16.37 -12.14
CA ASP A 290 -25.46 17.36 -11.07
C ASP A 290 -26.19 16.82 -9.83
N PRO A 291 -25.54 16.75 -8.65
CA PRO A 291 -26.26 16.54 -7.41
C PRO A 291 -27.07 17.82 -7.14
N VAL A 292 -28.37 17.68 -6.97
CA VAL A 292 -29.28 18.76 -6.59
C VAL A 292 -28.70 19.53 -5.40
N GLY A 293 -28.19 20.75 -5.64
CA GLY A 293 -27.69 21.66 -4.61
C GLY A 293 -26.23 22.06 -4.71
N LYS A 294 -25.96 23.19 -5.33
CA LYS A 294 -24.76 24.03 -5.29
C LYS A 294 -23.42 23.40 -5.71
N LEU A 295 -23.11 23.49 -6.98
CA LEU A 295 -21.79 23.19 -7.58
C LEU A 295 -20.83 24.39 -7.45
N PRO A 296 -19.51 24.14 -7.27
CA PRO A 296 -18.48 25.11 -7.62
C PRO A 296 -18.41 25.23 -9.16
N GLN A 297 -18.52 26.45 -9.68
CA GLN A 297 -18.62 26.79 -11.10
C GLN A 297 -17.57 26.18 -12.06
N ARG A 298 -16.43 25.68 -11.57
CA ARG A 298 -15.38 25.09 -12.41
C ARG A 298 -15.67 23.69 -12.97
N GLY A 299 -16.51 22.87 -12.32
CA GLY A 299 -16.86 21.52 -12.79
C GLY A 299 -17.91 21.51 -13.90
N SER A 300 -18.85 22.47 -13.84
CA SER A 300 -19.96 22.63 -14.77
C SER A 300 -19.49 22.92 -16.20
N GLN A 301 -18.49 23.79 -16.39
CA GLN A 301 -17.99 24.16 -17.72
C GLN A 301 -17.34 23.02 -18.49
N ARG A 302 -16.66 22.10 -17.79
CA ARG A 302 -16.03 20.92 -18.43
C ARG A 302 -17.07 19.87 -18.84
N CYS A 303 -18.11 19.71 -18.07
CA CYS A 303 -19.22 18.80 -18.37
C CYS A 303 -20.09 19.32 -19.52
N GLN A 304 -20.41 20.63 -19.52
CA GLN A 304 -21.11 21.27 -20.63
C GLN A 304 -20.35 21.17 -21.95
N ARG A 305 -19.04 21.34 -21.97
CA ARG A 305 -18.21 21.17 -23.19
C ARG A 305 -18.23 19.72 -23.71
N ARG A 306 -18.35 18.71 -22.85
CA ARG A 306 -18.49 17.30 -23.28
C ARG A 306 -19.88 16.98 -23.80
N LEU A 307 -20.94 17.55 -23.21
CA LEU A 307 -22.32 17.37 -23.68
C LEU A 307 -22.54 18.05 -25.04
N VAL A 308 -22.01 19.26 -25.22
CA VAL A 308 -22.04 19.97 -26.51
C VAL A 308 -21.26 19.25 -27.61
N ARG A 309 -20.12 18.62 -27.29
CA ARG A 309 -19.37 17.75 -28.24
C ARG A 309 -20.15 16.48 -28.59
N ARG A 310 -20.88 15.88 -27.65
CA ARG A 310 -21.68 14.67 -27.90
C ARG A 310 -22.93 15.00 -28.72
N SER A 311 -23.59 16.16 -28.49
CA SER A 311 -24.72 16.64 -29.31
C SER A 311 -24.26 16.87 -30.74
N ARG A 312 -23.12 17.56 -30.97
CA ARG A 312 -22.60 17.80 -32.33
C ARG A 312 -22.12 16.53 -33.07
N ALA A 313 -21.75 15.47 -32.34
CA ALA A 313 -21.39 14.19 -32.95
C ALA A 313 -22.63 13.37 -33.37
N ASN A 314 -23.79 13.57 -32.68
CA ASN A 314 -25.05 12.93 -33.04
C ASN A 314 -25.83 13.67 -34.15
N ASP A 315 -25.61 14.99 -34.31
CA ASP A 315 -26.27 15.77 -35.37
C ASP A 315 -25.52 15.69 -36.72
N GLY A 316 -24.32 15.02 -36.73
CA GLY A 316 -23.52 14.83 -37.95
C GLY A 316 -23.91 13.61 -38.80
N ASP A 317 -24.74 12.69 -38.28
CA ASP A 317 -25.09 11.42 -38.96
C ASP A 317 -26.50 11.41 -39.58
N THR A 318 -27.13 12.57 -39.77
CA THR A 318 -28.52 12.64 -40.30
C THR A 318 -28.63 13.45 -41.61
N TYR A 319 -27.59 13.46 -42.45
CA TYR A 319 -27.70 13.87 -43.85
C TYR A 319 -26.77 13.06 -44.75
N VAL A 320 -27.17 11.92 -45.22
CA VAL A 320 -27.01 11.41 -46.60
C VAL A 320 -28.14 10.40 -46.85
#